data_13dbec2889a1cf6f1409d8ad9c66df8b
#
_entry.id   13dbec2889a1cf6f1409d8ad9c66df8b
#
_cell.length_a   1.000
_cell.length_b   1.000
_cell.length_c   1.000
_cell.angle_alpha   90.00
_cell.angle_beta   90.00
_cell.angle_gamma   90.00
#
_symmetry.space_group_name_H-M   'P 1'
#
loop_
_entity.id
_entity.type
_entity.pdbx_description
1 polymer ?
#
loop_
_entity_poly.entity_id
_entity_poly.type
_entity_poly.pdbx_seq_one_letter_code
_entity_poly.pdbx_strand_id
1 'polypeptide(L)'
;MADTIVKVENLTKRFEELLVLENVSIEVLHAENLIVFGKSGSGKSVLLKCIIGLMKPDSGDILINNQNILELSLKQLNRVRKDIGFLFQGAALYDSMTVRENLSFTLKRHFEEITQKQIDDKVKYTLELVSLEEAIDKMPSELSGGMKKRIGLARSIITDPALMLYDEPTTGLDPITSKEISELILNLQKKLNMTSIVVTHDLICAEIIADRVIFLKEAHVAYEGNIDELIKSKDPFLKNFFSHEIIKV
;
A
#
# COMPACT_ATOMS: atom_id res chain seq x y z
N MET A 1 24.07 7.44 5.51
CA MET A 1 23.08 7.68 4.44
C MET A 1 21.87 6.83 4.81
N ALA A 2 20.66 7.34 4.66
CA ALA A 2 19.47 6.51 4.89
C ALA A 2 19.44 5.41 3.82
N ASP A 3 19.11 4.17 4.23
CA ASP A 3 19.04 3.05 3.30
C ASP A 3 17.79 3.17 2.43
N THR A 4 17.97 3.16 1.11
CA THR A 4 16.88 3.15 0.13
C THR A 4 16.33 1.75 -0.02
N ILE A 5 15.02 1.59 0.22
CA ILE A 5 14.31 0.30 0.09
C ILE A 5 13.73 0.10 -1.30
N VAL A 6 13.13 1.16 -1.87
CA VAL A 6 12.58 1.14 -3.23
C VAL A 6 13.17 2.29 -4.02
N LYS A 7 13.67 1.99 -5.22
CA LYS A 7 14.10 2.99 -6.18
C LYS A 7 13.48 2.69 -7.54
N VAL A 8 12.77 3.63 -8.08
CA VAL A 8 12.20 3.60 -9.43
C VAL A 8 12.91 4.65 -10.26
N GLU A 9 13.41 4.29 -11.42
CA GLU A 9 14.18 5.16 -12.30
C GLU A 9 13.58 5.20 -13.70
N ASN A 10 13.16 6.40 -14.14
CA ASN A 10 12.64 6.68 -15.48
C ASN A 10 11.55 5.73 -15.96
N LEU A 11 10.66 5.32 -15.04
CA LEU A 11 9.62 4.34 -15.30
C LEU A 11 8.60 4.88 -16.29
N THR A 12 8.38 4.15 -17.37
CA THR A 12 7.34 4.47 -18.36
C THR A 12 6.42 3.28 -18.56
N LYS A 13 5.11 3.56 -18.59
CA LYS A 13 4.07 2.56 -18.87
C LYS A 13 2.98 3.10 -19.77
N ARG A 14 2.70 2.35 -20.85
CA ARG A 14 1.61 2.59 -21.79
C ARG A 14 0.64 1.42 -21.82
N PHE A 15 -0.59 1.69 -22.18
CA PHE A 15 -1.58 0.72 -22.59
C PHE A 15 -2.10 1.16 -23.96
N GLU A 16 -1.68 0.46 -25.00
CA GLU A 16 -1.92 0.87 -26.39
C GLU A 16 -1.44 2.32 -26.62
N GLU A 17 -2.37 3.22 -26.97
CA GLU A 17 -2.06 4.64 -27.19
C GLU A 17 -2.05 5.47 -25.88
N LEU A 18 -2.56 4.93 -24.77
CA LEU A 18 -2.66 5.66 -23.49
C LEU A 18 -1.35 5.59 -22.71
N LEU A 19 -0.68 6.73 -22.59
CA LEU A 19 0.47 6.91 -21.72
C LEU A 19 -0.01 7.12 -20.26
N VAL A 20 0.37 6.21 -19.35
CA VAL A 20 -0.11 6.21 -17.96
C VAL A 20 0.97 6.65 -16.97
N LEU A 21 2.22 6.28 -17.23
CA LEU A 21 3.40 6.75 -16.50
C LEU A 21 4.47 7.13 -17.52
N GLU A 22 5.14 8.27 -17.32
CA GLU A 22 6.19 8.76 -18.20
C GLU A 22 7.37 9.29 -17.40
N ASN A 23 8.52 8.63 -17.53
CA ASN A 23 9.77 9.00 -16.86
C ASN A 23 9.60 9.22 -15.34
N VAL A 24 8.77 8.42 -14.69
CA VAL A 24 8.53 8.50 -13.24
C VAL A 24 9.76 7.97 -12.52
N SER A 25 10.35 8.81 -11.67
CA SER A 25 11.44 8.43 -10.78
C SER A 25 11.05 8.75 -9.35
N ILE A 26 11.20 7.79 -8.45
CA ILE A 26 10.92 7.92 -7.03
C ILE A 26 11.91 7.09 -6.22
N GLU A 27 12.20 7.54 -5.01
CA GLU A 27 13.03 6.83 -4.06
C GLU A 27 12.29 6.77 -2.72
N VAL A 28 12.33 5.62 -2.05
CA VAL A 28 11.66 5.42 -0.74
C VAL A 28 12.69 4.93 0.25
N LEU A 29 12.82 5.63 1.37
CA LEU A 29 13.80 5.35 2.40
C LEU A 29 13.25 4.32 3.40
N HIS A 30 14.15 3.68 4.13
CA HIS A 30 13.77 2.75 5.21
C HIS A 30 12.89 3.44 6.26
N ALA A 31 11.83 2.77 6.68
CA ALA A 31 10.83 3.24 7.65
C ALA A 31 10.10 4.55 7.24
N GLU A 32 10.14 4.92 5.96
CA GLU A 32 9.40 6.05 5.40
C GLU A 32 7.99 5.64 4.98
N ASN A 33 7.02 6.54 5.17
CA ASN A 33 5.70 6.49 4.56
C ASN A 33 5.63 7.47 3.39
N LEU A 34 5.81 6.97 2.17
CA LEU A 34 5.63 7.75 0.97
C LEU A 34 4.17 7.70 0.51
N ILE A 35 3.55 8.88 0.41
CA ILE A 35 2.22 9.00 -0.18
C ILE A 35 2.31 9.36 -1.66
N VAL A 36 1.59 8.62 -2.49
CA VAL A 36 1.43 8.93 -3.91
C VAL A 36 0.02 9.46 -4.13
N PHE A 37 -0.10 10.76 -4.28
CA PHE A 37 -1.33 11.46 -4.61
C PHE A 37 -1.59 11.52 -6.11
N GLY A 38 -2.83 11.73 -6.48
CA GLY A 38 -3.26 12.00 -7.85
C GLY A 38 -4.73 11.72 -8.05
N LYS A 39 -5.32 12.29 -9.10
CA LYS A 39 -6.71 12.03 -9.48
C LYS A 39 -6.95 10.53 -9.79
N SER A 40 -8.21 10.09 -9.73
CA SER A 40 -8.57 8.77 -10.25
C SER A 40 -8.09 8.64 -11.71
N GLY A 41 -7.46 7.50 -12.03
CA GLY A 41 -6.89 7.25 -13.37
C GLY A 41 -5.50 7.87 -13.64
N SER A 42 -4.87 8.54 -12.67
CA SER A 42 -3.53 9.16 -12.87
C SER A 42 -2.35 8.16 -12.89
N GLY A 43 -2.59 6.85 -12.79
CA GLY A 43 -1.54 5.83 -12.85
C GLY A 43 -1.05 5.31 -11.50
N LYS A 44 -1.59 5.77 -10.36
CA LYS A 44 -1.14 5.37 -9.01
C LYS A 44 -1.10 3.85 -8.79
N SER A 45 -2.21 3.16 -9.04
CA SER A 45 -2.28 1.69 -8.90
C SER A 45 -1.42 0.96 -9.93
N VAL A 46 -1.18 1.58 -11.10
CA VAL A 46 -0.26 1.04 -12.12
C VAL A 46 1.17 1.09 -11.60
N LEU A 47 1.57 2.21 -10.98
CA LEU A 47 2.87 2.36 -10.33
C LEU A 47 3.10 1.27 -9.27
N LEU A 48 2.15 1.06 -8.34
CA LEU A 48 2.26 -0.01 -7.33
C LEU A 48 2.37 -1.40 -7.95
N LYS A 49 1.58 -1.68 -9.01
CA LYS A 49 1.64 -2.98 -9.70
C LYS A 49 2.97 -3.17 -10.44
N CYS A 50 3.59 -2.11 -10.93
CA CYS A 50 4.95 -2.17 -11.48
C CYS A 50 5.97 -2.44 -10.37
N ILE A 51 5.90 -1.73 -9.24
CA ILE A 51 6.82 -1.89 -8.10
C ILE A 51 6.82 -3.34 -7.56
N ILE A 52 5.65 -3.98 -7.45
CA ILE A 52 5.60 -5.39 -7.00
C ILE A 52 5.85 -6.40 -8.15
N GLY A 53 6.09 -5.92 -9.37
CA GLY A 53 6.32 -6.76 -10.54
C GLY A 53 5.08 -7.52 -11.04
N LEU A 54 3.86 -7.11 -10.63
CA LEU A 54 2.60 -7.63 -11.20
C LEU A 54 2.35 -7.11 -12.61
N MET A 55 3.00 -6.00 -12.96
CA MET A 55 2.93 -5.39 -14.27
C MET A 55 4.34 -5.01 -14.73
N LYS A 56 4.71 -5.42 -15.94
CA LYS A 56 5.99 -5.03 -16.53
C LYS A 56 5.88 -3.63 -17.13
N PRO A 57 6.77 -2.69 -16.77
CA PRO A 57 6.86 -1.39 -17.44
C PRO A 57 7.39 -1.56 -18.87
N ASP A 58 7.24 -0.52 -19.68
CA ASP A 58 7.75 -0.50 -21.05
C ASP A 58 9.22 -0.04 -21.08
N SER A 59 9.63 0.80 -20.11
CA SER A 59 11.03 1.18 -19.88
C SER A 59 11.26 1.64 -18.45
N GLY A 60 12.53 1.84 -18.08
CA GLY A 60 12.98 2.22 -16.73
C GLY A 60 13.34 1.01 -15.88
N ASP A 61 13.79 1.28 -14.65
CA ASP A 61 14.24 0.28 -13.70
C ASP A 61 13.50 0.38 -12.37
N ILE A 62 13.37 -0.75 -11.68
CA ILE A 62 12.77 -0.84 -10.35
C ILE A 62 13.71 -1.67 -9.47
N LEU A 63 14.30 -1.03 -8.48
CA LEU A 63 15.16 -1.68 -7.50
C LEU A 63 14.42 -1.79 -6.17
N ILE A 64 14.44 -2.99 -5.59
CA ILE A 64 13.98 -3.27 -4.22
C ILE A 64 15.16 -3.86 -3.47
N ASN A 65 15.57 -3.23 -2.38
CA ASN A 65 16.79 -3.59 -1.65
C ASN A 65 18.02 -3.71 -2.58
N ASN A 66 18.21 -2.72 -3.48
CA ASN A 66 19.26 -2.66 -4.49
C ASN A 66 19.23 -3.80 -5.54
N GLN A 67 18.16 -4.56 -5.64
CA GLN A 67 18.00 -5.62 -6.63
C GLN A 67 16.98 -5.20 -7.70
N ASN A 68 17.39 -5.12 -8.98
CA ASN A 68 16.48 -4.80 -10.08
C ASN A 68 15.49 -5.96 -10.32
N ILE A 69 14.21 -5.73 -9.98
CA ILE A 69 13.17 -6.76 -10.05
C ILE A 69 12.80 -7.15 -11.48
N LEU A 70 13.09 -6.29 -12.46
CA LEU A 70 12.75 -6.51 -13.86
C LEU A 70 13.66 -7.55 -14.54
N GLU A 71 14.85 -7.80 -13.96
CA GLU A 71 15.83 -8.76 -14.43
C GLU A 71 15.69 -10.14 -13.77
N LEU A 72 14.81 -10.26 -12.75
CA LEU A 72 14.65 -11.47 -11.98
C LEU A 72 13.85 -12.54 -12.71
N SER A 73 14.27 -13.79 -12.56
CA SER A 73 13.40 -14.92 -12.85
C SER A 73 12.15 -14.91 -11.94
N LEU A 74 11.06 -15.55 -12.37
CA LEU A 74 9.84 -15.64 -11.58
C LEU A 74 10.08 -16.20 -10.16
N LYS A 75 10.99 -17.19 -10.03
CA LYS A 75 11.36 -17.77 -8.74
C LYS A 75 12.04 -16.75 -7.82
N GLN A 76 12.93 -15.93 -8.36
CA GLN A 76 13.62 -14.87 -7.61
C GLN A 76 12.65 -13.74 -7.25
N LEU A 77 11.83 -13.30 -8.19
CA LEU A 77 10.81 -12.28 -7.96
C LEU A 77 9.82 -12.71 -6.85
N ASN A 78 9.41 -13.99 -6.83
CA ASN A 78 8.56 -14.50 -5.77
C ASN A 78 9.24 -14.53 -4.39
N ARG A 79 10.57 -14.60 -4.33
CA ARG A 79 11.31 -14.43 -3.06
C ARG A 79 11.25 -12.98 -2.58
N VAL A 80 11.49 -12.01 -3.49
CA VAL A 80 11.36 -10.57 -3.16
C VAL A 80 9.95 -10.25 -2.67
N ARG A 81 8.91 -10.79 -3.33
CA ARG A 81 7.51 -10.58 -2.94
C ARG A 81 7.15 -11.14 -1.56
N LYS A 82 7.92 -12.08 -1.03
CA LYS A 82 7.70 -12.59 0.33
C LYS A 82 7.87 -11.49 1.39
N ASP A 83 8.75 -10.53 1.15
CA ASP A 83 9.03 -9.43 2.07
C ASP A 83 8.16 -8.19 1.79
N ILE A 84 7.17 -8.32 0.91
CA ILE A 84 6.26 -7.23 0.52
C ILE A 84 4.82 -7.60 0.86
N GLY A 85 4.20 -6.80 1.72
CA GLY A 85 2.76 -6.85 1.95
C GLY A 85 2.02 -5.97 0.95
N PHE A 86 0.84 -6.39 0.52
CA PHE A 86 0.00 -5.62 -0.40
C PHE A 86 -1.45 -5.59 0.09
N LEU A 87 -1.95 -4.39 0.36
CA LEU A 87 -3.38 -4.17 0.62
C LEU A 87 -4.06 -3.63 -0.64
N PHE A 88 -4.90 -4.43 -1.24
CA PHE A 88 -5.73 -4.05 -2.40
C PHE A 88 -6.92 -3.19 -1.97
N GLN A 89 -7.43 -2.35 -2.87
CA GLN A 89 -8.57 -1.47 -2.65
C GLN A 89 -9.79 -2.20 -2.06
N GLY A 90 -10.10 -3.40 -2.51
CA GLY A 90 -11.22 -4.24 -2.04
C GLY A 90 -10.88 -5.18 -0.88
N ALA A 91 -9.76 -5.00 -0.15
CA ALA A 91 -9.23 -5.94 0.84
C ALA A 91 -8.92 -7.37 0.29
N ALA A 92 -9.54 -7.80 -0.79
CA ALA A 92 -9.33 -9.06 -1.54
C ALA A 92 -9.37 -10.32 -0.65
N LEU A 93 -10.27 -10.39 0.34
CA LEU A 93 -10.47 -11.57 1.18
C LEU A 93 -11.05 -12.72 0.35
N TYR A 94 -10.72 -13.95 0.73
CA TYR A 94 -11.34 -15.15 0.18
C TYR A 94 -12.70 -15.35 0.83
N ASP A 95 -13.79 -15.13 0.09
CA ASP A 95 -15.17 -15.17 0.60
C ASP A 95 -15.59 -16.54 1.12
N SER A 96 -14.95 -17.62 0.66
CA SER A 96 -15.18 -19.00 1.07
C SER A 96 -14.39 -19.44 2.30
N MET A 97 -13.61 -18.54 2.90
CA MET A 97 -12.74 -18.81 4.04
C MET A 97 -13.08 -17.90 5.21
N THR A 98 -13.04 -18.43 6.43
CA THR A 98 -13.13 -17.63 7.66
C THR A 98 -11.94 -16.66 7.76
N VAL A 99 -11.99 -15.71 8.69
CA VAL A 99 -10.88 -14.82 9.00
C VAL A 99 -9.63 -15.62 9.36
N ARG A 100 -9.74 -16.61 10.24
CA ARG A 100 -8.65 -17.54 10.59
C ARG A 100 -8.01 -18.16 9.35
N GLU A 101 -8.83 -18.69 8.45
CA GLU A 101 -8.37 -19.36 7.23
C GLU A 101 -7.71 -18.40 6.26
N ASN A 102 -8.26 -17.18 6.07
CA ASN A 102 -7.66 -16.13 5.25
C ASN A 102 -6.23 -15.79 5.70
N LEU A 103 -6.01 -15.67 7.02
CA LEU A 103 -4.71 -15.35 7.59
C LEU A 103 -3.78 -16.57 7.53
N SER A 104 -4.27 -17.74 7.95
CA SER A 104 -3.49 -19.00 7.95
C SER A 104 -3.03 -19.41 6.56
N PHE A 105 -3.85 -19.18 5.52
CA PHE A 105 -3.51 -19.48 4.15
C PHE A 105 -2.26 -18.72 3.69
N THR A 106 -2.16 -17.45 4.04
CA THR A 106 -0.99 -16.61 3.73
C THR A 106 0.27 -17.17 4.39
N LEU A 107 0.21 -17.52 5.68
CA LEU A 107 1.34 -18.10 6.42
C LEU A 107 1.81 -19.43 5.83
N LYS A 108 0.88 -20.34 5.51
CA LYS A 108 1.19 -21.65 4.93
C LYS A 108 1.84 -21.54 3.54
N ARG A 109 1.52 -20.49 2.78
CA ARG A 109 2.17 -20.24 1.48
C ARG A 109 3.52 -19.54 1.60
N HIS A 110 3.71 -18.77 2.65
CA HIS A 110 4.93 -18.02 2.88
C HIS A 110 6.03 -18.90 3.48
N PHE A 111 5.71 -19.70 4.49
CA PHE A 111 6.65 -20.57 5.19
C PHE A 111 6.43 -22.03 4.77
N GLU A 112 7.52 -22.71 4.35
CA GLU A 112 7.48 -24.12 3.93
C GLU A 112 7.28 -25.05 5.14
N GLU A 113 7.87 -24.69 6.29
CA GLU A 113 7.78 -25.45 7.53
C GLU A 113 7.23 -24.53 8.64
N ILE A 114 5.92 -24.55 8.89
CA ILE A 114 5.27 -23.83 9.98
C ILE A 114 4.31 -24.77 10.69
N THR A 115 4.42 -24.86 12.01
CA THR A 115 3.54 -25.71 12.84
C THR A 115 2.17 -25.04 13.02
N GLN A 116 1.12 -25.87 13.27
CA GLN A 116 -0.22 -25.34 13.54
C GLN A 116 -0.24 -24.37 14.74
N LYS A 117 0.53 -24.66 15.79
CA LYS A 117 0.65 -23.78 16.95
C LYS A 117 1.21 -22.40 16.57
N GLN A 118 2.28 -22.37 15.77
CA GLN A 118 2.86 -21.09 15.28
C GLN A 118 1.88 -20.30 14.42
N ILE A 119 1.07 -20.99 13.60
CA ILE A 119 0.00 -20.36 12.82
C ILE A 119 -1.03 -19.73 13.76
N ASP A 120 -1.54 -20.50 14.73
CA ASP A 120 -2.58 -20.05 15.65
C ASP A 120 -2.10 -18.86 16.51
N ASP A 121 -0.87 -18.92 17.02
CA ASP A 121 -0.26 -17.83 17.79
C ASP A 121 -0.10 -16.57 16.93
N LYS A 122 0.39 -16.72 15.68
CA LYS A 122 0.59 -15.59 14.76
C LYS A 122 -0.74 -14.97 14.31
N VAL A 123 -1.75 -15.78 14.02
CA VAL A 123 -3.10 -15.32 13.67
C VAL A 123 -3.70 -14.49 14.81
N LYS A 124 -3.66 -15.00 16.05
CA LYS A 124 -4.15 -14.27 17.22
C LYS A 124 -3.43 -12.94 17.40
N TYR A 125 -2.10 -12.96 17.42
CA TYR A 125 -1.29 -11.74 17.56
C TYR A 125 -1.61 -10.71 16.47
N THR A 126 -1.77 -11.16 15.22
CA THR A 126 -2.07 -10.24 14.12
C THR A 126 -3.47 -9.63 14.22
N LEU A 127 -4.45 -10.40 14.72
CA LEU A 127 -5.80 -9.89 14.99
C LEU A 127 -5.83 -8.88 16.15
N GLU A 128 -5.02 -9.08 17.18
CA GLU A 128 -4.81 -8.09 18.26
C GLU A 128 -4.27 -6.77 17.71
N LEU A 129 -3.34 -6.82 16.73
CA LEU A 129 -2.79 -5.63 16.10
C LEU A 129 -3.84 -4.76 15.39
N VAL A 130 -4.91 -5.37 14.90
CA VAL A 130 -6.02 -4.68 14.20
C VAL A 130 -7.30 -4.58 15.03
N SER A 131 -7.26 -5.02 16.31
CA SER A 131 -8.37 -5.01 17.28
C SER A 131 -9.62 -5.73 16.76
N LEU A 132 -9.45 -6.97 16.28
CA LEU A 132 -10.51 -7.82 15.73
C LEU A 132 -10.37 -9.30 16.15
N GLU A 133 -9.94 -9.58 17.38
CA GLU A 133 -9.75 -10.94 17.91
C GLU A 133 -11.06 -11.74 17.89
N GLU A 134 -12.20 -11.08 18.19
CA GLU A 134 -13.53 -11.69 18.22
C GLU A 134 -14.06 -12.07 16.83
N ALA A 135 -13.42 -11.59 15.77
CA ALA A 135 -13.82 -11.88 14.40
C ALA A 135 -13.16 -13.14 13.81
N ILE A 136 -12.30 -13.82 14.57
CA ILE A 136 -11.41 -14.88 14.09
C ILE A 136 -12.12 -16.01 13.33
N ASP A 137 -13.33 -16.40 13.74
CA ASP A 137 -14.10 -17.48 13.14
C ASP A 137 -15.24 -16.98 12.24
N LYS A 138 -15.36 -15.66 12.00
CA LYS A 138 -16.36 -15.07 11.10
C LYS A 138 -15.99 -15.26 9.63
N MET A 139 -17.02 -15.33 8.79
CA MET A 139 -16.88 -15.25 7.33
C MET A 139 -16.79 -13.79 6.88
N PRO A 140 -16.16 -13.48 5.74
CA PRO A 140 -16.12 -12.12 5.19
C PRO A 140 -17.51 -11.50 4.99
N SER A 141 -18.54 -12.29 4.70
CA SER A 141 -19.94 -11.83 4.58
C SER A 141 -20.52 -11.25 5.87
N GLU A 142 -19.97 -11.65 7.03
CA GLU A 142 -20.41 -11.21 8.37
C GLU A 142 -19.67 -9.96 8.86
N LEU A 143 -18.72 -9.43 8.06
CA LEU A 143 -17.90 -8.28 8.42
C LEU A 143 -18.43 -6.99 7.81
N SER A 144 -18.38 -5.89 8.57
CA SER A 144 -18.59 -4.55 8.04
C SER A 144 -17.47 -4.15 7.06
N GLY A 145 -17.66 -3.06 6.30
CA GLY A 145 -16.64 -2.55 5.38
C GLY A 145 -15.31 -2.22 6.07
N GLY A 146 -15.35 -1.54 7.21
CA GLY A 146 -14.18 -1.24 8.03
C GLY A 146 -13.51 -2.50 8.59
N MET A 147 -14.29 -3.48 9.07
CA MET A 147 -13.74 -4.76 9.51
C MET A 147 -13.05 -5.51 8.37
N LYS A 148 -13.64 -5.55 7.16
CA LYS A 148 -13.00 -6.16 5.98
C LYS A 148 -11.65 -5.52 5.67
N LYS A 149 -11.56 -4.18 5.77
CA LYS A 149 -10.30 -3.44 5.58
C LYS A 149 -9.26 -3.81 6.63
N ARG A 150 -9.66 -3.86 7.92
CA ARG A 150 -8.77 -4.26 9.02
C ARG A 150 -8.28 -5.71 8.87
N ILE A 151 -9.14 -6.66 8.46
CA ILE A 151 -8.73 -8.04 8.18
C ILE A 151 -7.83 -8.12 6.93
N GLY A 152 -8.12 -7.37 5.87
CA GLY A 152 -7.24 -7.25 4.71
C GLY A 152 -5.84 -6.72 5.09
N LEU A 153 -5.80 -5.73 5.99
CA LEU A 153 -4.57 -5.20 6.57
C LEU A 153 -3.84 -6.27 7.40
N ALA A 154 -4.55 -6.96 8.31
CA ALA A 154 -4.00 -8.08 9.07
C ALA A 154 -3.37 -9.14 8.16
N ARG A 155 -4.07 -9.52 7.08
CA ARG A 155 -3.54 -10.49 6.12
C ARG A 155 -2.29 -10.01 5.38
N SER A 156 -2.19 -8.70 5.10
CA SER A 156 -1.03 -8.14 4.40
C SER A 156 0.21 -8.01 5.28
N ILE A 157 0.04 -7.91 6.62
CA ILE A 157 1.16 -7.76 7.56
C ILE A 157 1.53 -9.07 8.29
N ILE A 158 0.76 -10.15 8.14
CA ILE A 158 0.92 -11.37 8.94
C ILE A 158 2.28 -12.06 8.76
N THR A 159 2.95 -11.79 7.66
CA THR A 159 4.29 -12.33 7.33
C THR A 159 5.43 -11.40 7.77
N ASP A 160 5.14 -10.33 8.52
CA ASP A 160 6.09 -9.29 8.94
C ASP A 160 6.87 -8.68 7.76
N PRO A 161 6.18 -8.15 6.75
CA PRO A 161 6.86 -7.61 5.57
C PRO A 161 7.69 -6.36 5.91
N ALA A 162 8.83 -6.20 5.25
CA ALA A 162 9.65 -4.99 5.36
C ALA A 162 9.07 -3.80 4.58
N LEU A 163 8.34 -4.08 3.49
CA LEU A 163 7.69 -3.09 2.64
C LEU A 163 6.19 -3.35 2.56
N MET A 164 5.40 -2.30 2.78
CA MET A 164 3.94 -2.33 2.60
C MET A 164 3.50 -1.44 1.45
N LEU A 165 2.67 -1.99 0.58
CA LEU A 165 2.04 -1.28 -0.53
C LEU A 165 0.53 -1.22 -0.28
N TYR A 166 -0.03 0.00 -0.27
CA TYR A 166 -1.44 0.24 -0.01
C TYR A 166 -2.09 0.88 -1.25
N ASP A 167 -3.08 0.21 -1.82
CA ASP A 167 -3.85 0.72 -2.95
C ASP A 167 -5.22 1.22 -2.44
N GLU A 168 -5.35 2.54 -2.27
CA GLU A 168 -6.57 3.23 -1.84
C GLU A 168 -7.16 2.62 -0.54
N PRO A 169 -6.43 2.65 0.59
CA PRO A 169 -6.80 1.90 1.80
C PRO A 169 -8.12 2.36 2.44
N THR A 170 -8.51 3.63 2.26
CA THR A 170 -9.70 4.25 2.85
C THR A 170 -10.89 4.34 1.91
N THR A 171 -10.72 4.01 0.63
CA THR A 171 -11.79 4.12 -0.37
C THR A 171 -13.01 3.28 0.01
N GLY A 172 -14.21 3.90 -0.07
CA GLY A 172 -15.48 3.26 0.21
C GLY A 172 -15.85 3.21 1.70
N LEU A 173 -15.10 3.90 2.55
CA LEU A 173 -15.39 4.06 3.98
C LEU A 173 -15.96 5.45 4.25
N ASP A 174 -16.70 5.58 5.35
CA ASP A 174 -17.10 6.86 5.90
C ASP A 174 -15.89 7.61 6.50
N PRO A 175 -15.97 8.94 6.71
CA PRO A 175 -14.83 9.74 7.17
C PRO A 175 -14.25 9.30 8.52
N ILE A 176 -15.09 8.84 9.46
CA ILE A 176 -14.65 8.38 10.78
C ILE A 176 -13.85 7.09 10.64
N THR A 177 -14.40 6.10 9.94
CA THR A 177 -13.73 4.83 9.67
C THR A 177 -12.46 5.02 8.85
N SER A 178 -12.45 5.96 7.87
CA SER A 178 -11.25 6.32 7.09
C SER A 178 -10.12 6.83 7.98
N LYS A 179 -10.44 7.70 8.92
CA LYS A 179 -9.48 8.21 9.92
C LYS A 179 -8.92 7.07 10.78
N GLU A 180 -9.79 6.21 11.31
CA GLU A 180 -9.37 5.06 12.14
C GLU A 180 -8.43 4.11 11.38
N ILE A 181 -8.72 3.82 10.10
CA ILE A 181 -7.84 2.97 9.27
C ILE A 181 -6.49 3.66 9.02
N SER A 182 -6.48 4.97 8.79
CA SER A 182 -5.25 5.74 8.59
C SER A 182 -4.37 5.74 9.85
N GLU A 183 -4.96 5.96 11.02
CA GLU A 183 -4.27 5.89 12.31
C GLU A 183 -3.75 4.47 12.60
N LEU A 184 -4.53 3.44 12.25
CA LEU A 184 -4.10 2.05 12.38
C LEU A 184 -2.89 1.75 11.48
N ILE A 185 -2.90 2.19 10.22
CA ILE A 185 -1.76 2.03 9.29
C ILE A 185 -0.51 2.69 9.87
N LEU A 186 -0.60 3.94 10.35
CA LEU A 186 0.52 4.65 10.96
C LEU A 186 1.07 3.93 12.20
N ASN A 187 0.18 3.44 13.07
CA ASN A 187 0.57 2.72 14.29
C ASN A 187 1.26 1.39 13.96
N LEU A 188 0.76 0.65 12.97
CA LEU A 188 1.37 -0.60 12.51
C LEU A 188 2.74 -0.36 11.88
N GLN A 189 2.87 0.67 11.05
CA GLN A 189 4.14 1.06 10.44
C GLN A 189 5.21 1.32 11.51
N LYS A 190 4.88 2.14 12.52
CA LYS A 190 5.78 2.44 13.62
C LYS A 190 6.10 1.21 14.48
N LYS A 191 5.08 0.42 14.83
CA LYS A 191 5.23 -0.76 15.69
C LYS A 191 6.07 -1.86 15.05
N LEU A 192 5.91 -2.04 13.74
CA LEU A 192 6.59 -3.09 12.96
C LEU A 192 7.81 -2.57 12.19
N ASN A 193 8.13 -1.27 12.31
CA ASN A 193 9.24 -0.60 11.63
C ASN A 193 9.25 -0.85 10.10
N MET A 194 8.06 -0.77 9.47
CA MET A 194 7.89 -1.04 8.04
C MET A 194 8.13 0.22 7.20
N THR A 195 8.56 0.04 5.97
CA THR A 195 8.51 1.06 4.92
C THR A 195 7.17 0.97 4.20
N SER A 196 6.58 2.10 3.80
CA SER A 196 5.26 2.11 3.16
C SER A 196 5.19 2.98 1.91
N ILE A 197 4.46 2.49 0.90
CA ILE A 197 3.99 3.31 -0.22
C ILE A 197 2.47 3.25 -0.22
N VAL A 198 1.82 4.39 -0.04
CA VAL A 198 0.35 4.49 -0.01
C VAL A 198 -0.11 5.30 -1.21
N VAL A 199 -0.87 4.71 -2.10
CA VAL A 199 -1.55 5.48 -3.15
C VAL A 199 -2.94 5.83 -2.67
N THR A 200 -3.30 7.11 -2.73
CA THR A 200 -4.59 7.61 -2.28
C THR A 200 -4.97 8.93 -2.96
N HIS A 201 -6.23 9.28 -2.89
CA HIS A 201 -6.75 10.62 -3.15
C HIS A 201 -7.35 11.25 -1.88
N ASP A 202 -7.35 10.52 -0.77
CA ASP A 202 -7.88 10.94 0.53
C ASP A 202 -6.85 11.81 1.27
N LEU A 203 -7.19 13.11 1.43
CA LEU A 203 -6.33 14.09 2.10
C LEU A 203 -6.13 13.75 3.58
N ILE A 204 -7.19 13.32 4.27
CA ILE A 204 -7.13 12.99 5.70
C ILE A 204 -6.17 11.81 5.92
N CYS A 205 -6.27 10.80 5.07
CA CYS A 205 -5.35 9.67 5.09
C CYS A 205 -3.89 10.13 4.95
N ALA A 206 -3.62 11.02 4.00
CA ALA A 206 -2.28 11.52 3.78
C ALA A 206 -1.77 12.40 4.91
N GLU A 207 -2.57 13.32 5.45
CA GLU A 207 -2.17 14.17 6.60
C GLU A 207 -1.79 13.34 7.84
N ILE A 208 -2.43 12.17 8.02
CA ILE A 208 -2.14 11.29 9.15
C ILE A 208 -0.87 10.47 8.92
N ILE A 209 -0.67 9.96 7.70
CA ILE A 209 0.35 8.93 7.45
C ILE A 209 1.65 9.50 6.88
N ALA A 210 1.61 10.58 6.07
CA ALA A 210 2.72 10.97 5.22
C ALA A 210 3.96 11.47 5.99
N ASP A 211 5.11 10.87 5.68
CA ASP A 211 6.41 11.51 5.92
C ASP A 211 6.78 12.39 4.71
N ARG A 212 6.50 11.92 3.50
CA ARG A 212 6.72 12.61 2.23
C ARG A 212 5.61 12.27 1.24
N VAL A 213 5.36 13.20 0.32
CA VAL A 213 4.28 13.10 -0.67
C VAL A 213 4.84 13.33 -2.06
N ILE A 214 4.39 12.55 -3.03
CA ILE A 214 4.50 12.84 -4.45
C ILE A 214 3.10 12.99 -5.05
N PHE A 215 2.97 13.85 -6.06
CA PHE A 215 1.72 14.09 -6.78
C PHE A 215 1.87 13.68 -8.24
N LEU A 216 1.11 12.63 -8.66
CA LEU A 216 1.06 12.19 -10.05
C LEU A 216 0.01 12.99 -10.83
N LYS A 217 0.46 13.67 -11.87
CA LYS A 217 -0.37 14.43 -12.81
C LYS A 217 0.11 14.19 -14.24
N GLU A 218 -0.84 13.89 -15.14
CA GLU A 218 -0.55 13.75 -16.57
C GLU A 218 0.64 12.81 -16.84
N ALA A 219 0.63 11.65 -16.19
CA ALA A 219 1.66 10.60 -16.25
C ALA A 219 3.01 10.92 -15.57
N HIS A 220 3.22 12.13 -15.03
CA HIS A 220 4.50 12.55 -14.41
C HIS A 220 4.37 12.81 -12.91
N VAL A 221 5.50 12.84 -12.21
CA VAL A 221 5.61 13.41 -10.86
C VAL A 221 5.64 14.93 -10.99
N ALA A 222 4.52 15.58 -10.66
CA ALA A 222 4.36 17.03 -10.75
C ALA A 222 4.83 17.78 -9.48
N TYR A 223 4.87 17.09 -8.35
CA TYR A 223 5.30 17.62 -7.06
C TYR A 223 5.90 16.51 -6.20
N GLU A 224 6.90 16.86 -5.40
CA GLU A 224 7.47 16.03 -4.35
C GLU A 224 7.86 16.92 -3.17
N GLY A 225 7.50 16.52 -1.95
CA GLY A 225 7.80 17.27 -0.74
C GLY A 225 6.91 16.93 0.44
N ASN A 226 6.70 17.90 1.33
CA ASN A 226 5.89 17.76 2.53
C ASN A 226 4.41 18.01 2.23
N ILE A 227 3.50 17.33 2.93
CA ILE A 227 2.04 17.47 2.76
C ILE A 227 1.56 18.90 3.04
N ASP A 228 2.11 19.56 4.06
CA ASP A 228 1.74 20.93 4.43
C ASP A 228 2.08 21.95 3.35
N GLU A 229 3.23 21.76 2.67
CA GLU A 229 3.65 22.61 1.54
C GLU A 229 2.75 22.40 0.33
N LEU A 230 2.35 21.14 0.09
CA LEU A 230 1.45 20.77 -0.99
C LEU A 230 0.07 21.44 -0.82
N ILE A 231 -0.51 21.36 0.37
CA ILE A 231 -1.82 21.97 0.69
C ILE A 231 -1.77 23.49 0.58
N LYS A 232 -0.66 24.12 1.01
CA LYS A 232 -0.44 25.57 0.98
C LYS A 232 0.06 26.09 -0.37
N SER A 233 0.24 25.20 -1.35
CA SER A 233 0.75 25.56 -2.67
C SER A 233 -0.11 26.62 -3.35
N LYS A 234 0.56 27.57 -4.02
CA LYS A 234 -0.09 28.58 -4.84
C LYS A 234 -0.42 28.08 -6.25
N ASP A 235 0.01 26.87 -6.59
CA ASP A 235 -0.29 26.26 -7.89
C ASP A 235 -1.82 26.16 -8.06
N PRO A 236 -2.39 26.73 -9.14
CA PRO A 236 -3.85 26.75 -9.33
C PRO A 236 -4.48 25.36 -9.41
N PHE A 237 -3.75 24.37 -9.92
CA PHE A 237 -4.23 23.00 -10.02
C PHE A 237 -4.30 22.34 -8.64
N LEU A 238 -3.23 22.42 -7.84
CA LEU A 238 -3.18 21.86 -6.48
C LEU A 238 -4.23 22.53 -5.58
N LYS A 239 -4.33 23.86 -5.67
CA LYS A 239 -5.35 24.63 -4.92
C LYS A 239 -6.77 24.19 -5.27
N ASN A 240 -7.07 23.98 -6.55
CA ASN A 240 -8.38 23.50 -6.99
C ASN A 240 -8.62 22.04 -6.55
N PHE A 241 -7.59 21.19 -6.63
CA PHE A 241 -7.67 19.79 -6.20
C PHE A 241 -8.04 19.67 -4.73
N PHE A 242 -7.31 20.36 -3.85
CA PHE A 242 -7.53 20.29 -2.41
C PHE A 242 -8.77 21.06 -1.94
N SER A 243 -9.17 22.16 -2.61
CA SER A 243 -10.42 22.85 -2.27
C SER A 243 -11.66 21.96 -2.48
N HIS A 244 -11.66 21.09 -3.47
CA HIS A 244 -12.74 20.13 -3.69
C HIS A 244 -12.75 18.98 -2.68
N GLU A 245 -11.61 18.58 -2.14
CA GLU A 245 -11.53 17.55 -1.10
C GLU A 245 -11.88 18.10 0.29
N ILE A 246 -11.53 19.34 0.60
CA ILE A 246 -11.88 20.01 1.87
C ILE A 246 -13.40 20.26 2.00
N ILE A 247 -14.13 20.45 0.90
CA ILE A 247 -15.59 20.68 0.92
C ILE A 247 -16.39 19.37 1.15
N LYS A 248 -15.78 18.21 1.06
CA LYS A 248 -16.44 16.91 1.27
C LYS A 248 -16.39 16.41 2.72
N VAL A 249 -15.83 17.17 3.66
CA VAL A 249 -15.73 16.83 5.10
C VAL A 249 -16.83 17.50 5.91
#